data_c6b273cfee76ed5cd5cdc322df8c506c
#
_entry.id   c6b273cfee76ed5cd5cdc322df8c506c
#
_cell.length_a   1.000
_cell.length_b   1.000
_cell.length_c   1.000
_cell.angle_alpha   90.00
_cell.angle_beta   90.00
_cell.angle_gamma   90.00
#
_symmetry.space_group_name_H-M   'P 1'
#
loop_
_entity.id
_entity.type
_entity.pdbx_description
1 polymer ?
#
loop_
_entity_poly.entity_id
_entity_poly.type
_entity_poly.pdbx_seq_one_letter_code
_entity_poly.pdbx_strand_id
1 'polypeptide(L)'
;MITELTASMIGTFKRCPRRYELEYVHDLKPTETSEALAVGSSYHANVENILKHENYDHGGLAGKMAEAFEKYIDWEDWEAVPEQEFRVRLSRGLYLKGRLDALTANGIPVEHKTTGQYSLEKYIDHLAYDDQIAIYMLVTQSPRAIYTIMQKPTIRQGKNESEAEYLSRISAWYSPEHVMSVNVVRTAGELEAKREEIIYLAKQIRQTKLFWRNPNTCAITSCPYASICLNYEPDMQLVGYEKKARRNEELTI
;
A
#
# COMPACT_ATOMS: atom_id res chain seq x y z
N MET A 1 -1.04 24.07 -8.50
CA MET A 1 0.20 23.89 -7.66
C MET A 1 -0.11 22.76 -6.69
N ILE A 2 0.77 21.75 -6.57
CA ILE A 2 0.53 20.62 -5.67
C ILE A 2 0.61 21.12 -4.22
N THR A 3 -0.48 20.98 -3.49
CA THR A 3 -0.61 21.40 -2.10
C THR A 3 -0.75 20.20 -1.17
N GLU A 4 -1.03 19.02 -1.72
CA GLU A 4 -1.26 17.78 -1.01
C GLU A 4 -0.45 16.64 -1.62
N LEU A 5 0.13 15.80 -0.80
CA LEU A 5 0.85 14.58 -1.18
C LEU A 5 0.36 13.40 -0.34
N THR A 6 0.32 12.24 -0.99
CA THR A 6 0.13 10.95 -0.31
C THR A 6 1.44 10.15 -0.35
N ALA A 7 1.55 9.12 0.48
CA ALA A 7 2.67 8.18 0.43
C ALA A 7 2.81 7.53 -0.96
N SER A 8 1.68 7.16 -1.58
CA SER A 8 1.63 6.59 -2.92
C SER A 8 2.16 7.55 -3.99
N MET A 9 1.80 8.85 -3.92
CA MET A 9 2.32 9.88 -4.82
C MET A 9 3.84 10.02 -4.71
N ILE A 10 4.36 10.07 -3.49
CA ILE A 10 5.81 10.16 -3.21
C ILE A 10 6.53 8.93 -3.76
N GLY A 11 6.06 7.74 -3.41
CA GLY A 11 6.64 6.48 -3.85
C GLY A 11 6.61 6.32 -5.38
N THR A 12 5.51 6.73 -6.03
CA THR A 12 5.40 6.68 -7.49
C THR A 12 6.38 7.64 -8.16
N PHE A 13 6.52 8.88 -7.66
CA PHE A 13 7.48 9.84 -8.21
C PHE A 13 8.93 9.37 -8.03
N LYS A 14 9.30 8.88 -6.86
CA LYS A 14 10.62 8.31 -6.57
C LYS A 14 10.94 7.14 -7.51
N ARG A 15 9.96 6.29 -7.75
CA ARG A 15 10.12 5.10 -8.61
C ARG A 15 10.24 5.47 -10.08
N CYS A 16 9.33 6.31 -10.59
CA CYS A 16 9.32 6.74 -11.99
C CYS A 16 8.50 8.02 -12.18
N PRO A 17 9.14 9.17 -12.41
CA PRO A 17 8.43 10.44 -12.66
C PRO A 17 7.43 10.36 -13.82
N ARG A 18 7.74 9.61 -14.90
CA ARG A 18 6.80 9.44 -16.02
C ARG A 18 5.53 8.70 -15.60
N ARG A 19 5.64 7.68 -14.74
CA ARG A 19 4.46 7.03 -14.17
C ARG A 19 3.66 8.01 -13.32
N TYR A 20 4.33 8.80 -12.49
CA TYR A 20 3.67 9.83 -11.68
C TYR A 20 2.88 10.83 -12.56
N GLU A 21 3.45 11.25 -13.67
CA GLU A 21 2.78 12.15 -14.61
C GLU A 21 1.49 11.53 -15.15
N LEU A 22 1.54 10.29 -15.64
CA LEU A 22 0.35 9.60 -16.16
C LEU A 22 -0.72 9.42 -15.08
N GLU A 23 -0.31 9.00 -13.88
CA GLU A 23 -1.22 8.63 -12.79
C GLU A 23 -1.80 9.82 -12.01
N TYR A 24 -1.01 10.90 -11.82
CA TYR A 24 -1.36 12.01 -10.91
C TYR A 24 -1.39 13.39 -11.58
N VAL A 25 -0.83 13.58 -12.76
CA VAL A 25 -0.95 14.83 -13.52
C VAL A 25 -2.05 14.70 -14.57
N HIS A 26 -2.10 13.57 -15.25
CA HIS A 26 -3.14 13.26 -16.23
C HIS A 26 -4.34 12.50 -15.65
N ASP A 27 -4.27 12.13 -14.37
CA ASP A 27 -5.30 11.43 -13.60
C ASP A 27 -5.79 10.12 -14.27
N LEU A 28 -4.85 9.39 -14.91
CA LEU A 28 -5.16 8.12 -15.55
C LEU A 28 -5.13 6.96 -14.56
N LYS A 29 -6.03 6.01 -14.74
CA LYS A 29 -5.98 4.69 -14.09
C LYS A 29 -6.29 3.58 -15.10
N PRO A 30 -5.66 2.39 -15.00
CA PRO A 30 -6.06 1.23 -15.77
C PRO A 30 -7.49 0.83 -15.42
N THR A 31 -8.25 0.37 -16.42
CA THR A 31 -9.61 -0.17 -16.21
C THR A 31 -9.59 -1.59 -15.64
N GLU A 32 -8.48 -2.31 -15.83
CA GLU A 32 -8.31 -3.65 -15.29
C GLU A 32 -7.38 -3.64 -14.07
N THR A 33 -7.79 -4.32 -13.02
CA THR A 33 -7.00 -4.53 -11.81
C THR A 33 -6.35 -5.92 -11.86
N SER A 34 -5.06 -6.02 -11.56
CA SER A 34 -4.42 -7.33 -11.49
C SER A 34 -5.00 -8.18 -10.36
N GLU A 35 -5.09 -9.50 -10.58
CA GLU A 35 -5.57 -10.45 -9.56
C GLU A 35 -4.83 -10.29 -8.23
N ALA A 36 -3.50 -10.11 -8.28
CA ALA A 36 -2.70 -9.93 -7.07
C ALA A 36 -3.08 -8.67 -6.28
N LEU A 37 -3.47 -7.59 -6.98
CA LEU A 37 -3.94 -6.37 -6.34
C LEU A 37 -5.37 -6.55 -5.79
N ALA A 38 -6.24 -7.23 -6.52
CA ALA A 38 -7.59 -7.54 -6.07
C ALA A 38 -7.58 -8.38 -4.78
N VAL A 39 -6.77 -9.45 -4.72
CA VAL A 39 -6.58 -10.26 -3.51
C VAL A 39 -6.06 -9.41 -2.34
N GLY A 40 -5.11 -8.51 -2.60
CA GLY A 40 -4.61 -7.60 -1.56
C GLY A 40 -5.71 -6.70 -1.01
N SER A 41 -6.50 -6.07 -1.88
CA SER A 41 -7.60 -5.19 -1.47
C SER A 41 -8.69 -5.94 -0.70
N SER A 42 -9.07 -7.17 -1.13
CA SER A 42 -10.03 -8.01 -0.41
C SER A 42 -9.49 -8.44 0.96
N TYR A 43 -8.19 -8.73 1.06
CA TYR A 43 -7.56 -9.03 2.35
C TYR A 43 -7.63 -7.83 3.32
N HIS A 44 -7.31 -6.62 2.85
CA HIS A 44 -7.42 -5.40 3.69
C HIS A 44 -8.85 -5.17 4.16
N ALA A 45 -9.85 -5.32 3.28
CA ALA A 45 -11.26 -5.19 3.66
C ALA A 45 -11.69 -6.23 4.72
N ASN A 46 -11.19 -7.47 4.61
CA ASN A 46 -11.47 -8.50 5.61
C ASN A 46 -10.80 -8.17 6.96
N VAL A 47 -9.54 -7.71 6.96
CA VAL A 47 -8.86 -7.29 8.20
C VAL A 47 -9.54 -6.08 8.83
N GLU A 48 -10.01 -5.13 8.03
CA GLU A 48 -10.82 -4.00 8.51
C GLU A 48 -12.07 -4.49 9.28
N ASN A 49 -12.81 -5.47 8.71
CA ASN A 49 -13.98 -6.05 9.36
C ASN A 49 -13.61 -6.81 10.65
N ILE A 50 -12.49 -7.56 10.65
CA ILE A 50 -11.98 -8.22 11.87
C ILE A 50 -11.73 -7.17 12.96
N LEU A 51 -11.02 -6.09 12.65
CA LEU A 51 -10.72 -5.01 13.61
C LEU A 51 -11.97 -4.27 14.11
N LYS A 52 -13.06 -4.28 13.34
CA LYS A 52 -14.38 -3.77 13.74
C LYS A 52 -15.22 -4.78 14.51
N HIS A 53 -14.76 -6.00 14.70
CA HIS A 53 -15.55 -7.13 15.22
C HIS A 53 -16.81 -7.42 14.38
N GLU A 54 -16.71 -7.24 13.06
CA GLU A 54 -17.75 -7.49 12.07
C GLU A 54 -17.47 -8.78 11.29
N ASN A 55 -18.51 -9.32 10.65
CA ASN A 55 -18.34 -10.48 9.78
C ASN A 55 -17.55 -10.10 8.53
N TYR A 56 -16.66 -10.97 8.09
CA TYR A 56 -15.86 -10.80 6.89
C TYR A 56 -16.06 -11.96 5.89
N ASP A 57 -15.58 -11.79 4.67
CA ASP A 57 -15.66 -12.80 3.62
C ASP A 57 -14.62 -13.90 3.84
N HIS A 58 -15.07 -15.11 4.13
CA HIS A 58 -14.24 -16.31 4.31
C HIS A 58 -13.88 -17.00 2.98
N GLY A 59 -14.43 -16.52 1.84
CA GLY A 59 -14.21 -17.10 0.53
C GLY A 59 -12.86 -16.76 -0.09
N GLY A 60 -12.42 -17.63 -1.00
CA GLY A 60 -11.21 -17.41 -1.78
C GLY A 60 -9.92 -17.30 -0.97
N LEU A 61 -8.85 -16.89 -1.65
CA LEU A 61 -7.53 -16.73 -1.03
C LEU A 61 -7.54 -15.63 0.05
N ALA A 62 -8.19 -14.51 -0.21
CA ALA A 62 -8.22 -13.37 0.73
C ALA A 62 -8.91 -13.73 2.05
N GLY A 63 -9.98 -14.54 2.01
CA GLY A 63 -10.64 -15.08 3.20
C GLY A 63 -9.69 -15.95 4.02
N LYS A 64 -8.95 -16.86 3.38
CA LYS A 64 -7.98 -17.74 4.08
C LYS A 64 -6.79 -16.97 4.65
N MET A 65 -6.38 -15.87 4.02
CA MET A 65 -5.40 -14.94 4.55
C MET A 65 -5.93 -14.22 5.80
N ALA A 66 -7.18 -13.80 5.79
CA ALA A 66 -7.82 -13.13 6.93
C ALA A 66 -8.00 -14.10 8.12
N GLU A 67 -8.42 -15.34 7.88
CA GLU A 67 -8.46 -16.39 8.91
C GLU A 67 -7.07 -16.61 9.55
N ALA A 68 -6.00 -16.57 8.74
CA ALA A 68 -4.64 -16.71 9.25
C ALA A 68 -4.20 -15.47 10.06
N PHE A 69 -4.62 -14.26 9.65
CA PHE A 69 -4.40 -13.03 10.43
C PHE A 69 -5.06 -13.14 11.80
N GLU A 70 -6.36 -13.45 11.84
CA GLU A 70 -7.14 -13.59 13.06
C GLU A 70 -6.54 -14.63 14.03
N LYS A 71 -5.98 -15.71 13.47
CA LYS A 71 -5.42 -16.82 14.25
C LYS A 71 -4.03 -16.55 14.80
N TYR A 72 -3.17 -15.82 14.07
CA TYR A 72 -1.74 -15.73 14.36
C TYR A 72 -1.25 -14.34 14.75
N ILE A 73 -2.10 -13.31 14.69
CA ILE A 73 -1.77 -11.95 15.11
C ILE A 73 -2.55 -11.61 16.38
N ASP A 74 -1.86 -11.12 17.40
CA ASP A 74 -2.46 -10.64 18.65
C ASP A 74 -3.03 -9.23 18.45
N TRP A 75 -4.07 -9.13 17.61
CA TRP A 75 -4.65 -7.87 17.18
C TRP A 75 -5.66 -7.29 18.18
N GLU A 76 -6.28 -8.12 19.02
CA GLU A 76 -7.29 -7.71 20.01
C GLU A 76 -6.73 -6.71 21.03
N ASP A 77 -5.46 -6.88 21.41
CA ASP A 77 -4.78 -5.99 22.36
C ASP A 77 -4.52 -4.58 21.79
N TRP A 78 -4.73 -4.38 20.49
CA TRP A 78 -4.49 -3.05 19.88
C TRP A 78 -5.62 -2.08 20.12
N GLU A 79 -6.85 -2.56 20.37
CA GLU A 79 -8.07 -1.73 20.41
C GLU A 79 -8.07 -0.74 19.24
N ALA A 80 -7.76 -1.24 18.06
CA ALA A 80 -7.43 -0.40 16.91
C ALA A 80 -8.69 0.08 16.18
N VAL A 81 -8.65 1.32 15.72
CA VAL A 81 -9.66 1.87 14.81
C VAL A 81 -9.11 1.80 13.38
N PRO A 82 -9.74 1.01 12.48
CA PRO A 82 -9.27 0.87 11.10
C PRO A 82 -9.61 2.08 10.23
N GLU A 83 -8.95 2.16 9.06
CA GLU A 83 -9.23 3.08 7.95
C GLU A 83 -9.27 4.57 8.34
N GLN A 84 -8.31 5.00 9.20
CA GLN A 84 -8.26 6.38 9.69
C GLN A 84 -7.67 7.33 8.65
N GLU A 85 -8.49 8.19 8.08
CA GLU A 85 -8.02 9.24 7.19
C GLU A 85 -7.33 10.38 7.94
N PHE A 86 -6.30 10.94 7.33
CA PHE A 86 -5.57 12.06 7.89
C PHE A 86 -5.27 13.13 6.84
N ARG A 87 -5.21 14.39 7.30
CA ARG A 87 -4.71 15.52 6.54
C ARG A 87 -3.91 16.43 7.46
N VAL A 88 -2.58 16.31 7.43
CA VAL A 88 -1.67 17.00 8.35
C VAL A 88 -0.81 17.99 7.59
N ARG A 89 -0.67 19.19 8.14
CA ARG A 89 0.18 20.23 7.57
C ARG A 89 1.65 19.88 7.82
N LEU A 90 2.40 19.69 6.75
CA LEU A 90 3.83 19.39 6.80
C LEU A 90 4.68 20.67 6.81
N SER A 91 4.29 21.67 6.00
CA SER A 91 4.91 22.99 5.92
C SER A 91 3.90 24.00 5.37
N ARG A 92 4.31 25.28 5.18
CA ARG A 92 3.44 26.33 4.62
C ARG A 92 2.97 25.93 3.21
N GLY A 93 1.67 25.69 3.05
CA GLY A 93 1.03 25.34 1.77
C GLY A 93 1.35 23.93 1.29
N LEU A 94 1.78 23.02 2.20
CA LEU A 94 1.97 21.61 1.91
C LEU A 94 1.37 20.74 3.00
N TYR A 95 0.51 19.80 2.60
CA TYR A 95 -0.15 18.85 3.48
C TYR A 95 0.22 17.42 3.06
N LEU A 96 0.34 16.55 4.04
CA LEU A 96 0.27 15.11 3.85
C LEU A 96 -1.16 14.67 4.07
N LYS A 97 -1.69 13.86 3.20
CA LYS A 97 -2.96 13.20 3.39
C LYS A 97 -2.86 11.72 3.02
N GLY A 98 -3.75 10.93 3.57
CA GLY A 98 -3.79 9.51 3.36
C GLY A 98 -4.76 8.84 4.31
N ARG A 99 -4.68 7.53 4.35
CA ARG A 99 -5.47 6.69 5.22
C ARG A 99 -4.55 5.66 5.84
N LEU A 100 -4.59 5.54 7.16
CA LEU A 100 -3.92 4.49 7.92
C LEU A 100 -4.76 3.22 7.80
N ASP A 101 -4.15 2.06 7.63
CA ASP A 101 -4.90 0.80 7.67
C ASP A 101 -5.56 0.63 9.06
N ALA A 102 -4.82 0.94 10.14
CA ALA A 102 -5.41 1.08 11.47
C ALA A 102 -4.58 2.00 12.38
N LEU A 103 -5.19 2.47 13.45
CA LEU A 103 -4.55 3.23 14.53
C LEU A 103 -4.94 2.62 15.88
N THR A 104 -3.95 2.17 16.67
CA THR A 104 -4.20 1.60 17.99
C THR A 104 -4.71 2.65 18.98
N ALA A 105 -5.35 2.24 20.07
CA ALA A 105 -5.77 3.14 21.16
C ALA A 105 -4.62 4.00 21.71
N ASN A 106 -3.39 3.49 21.64
CA ASN A 106 -2.18 4.21 22.07
C ASN A 106 -1.57 5.10 20.97
N GLY A 107 -2.26 5.31 19.86
CA GLY A 107 -1.80 6.16 18.75
C GLY A 107 -0.68 5.57 17.90
N ILE A 108 -0.47 4.26 17.93
CA ILE A 108 0.53 3.57 17.12
C ILE A 108 -0.12 3.21 15.77
N PRO A 109 0.42 3.68 14.62
CA PRO A 109 -0.10 3.31 13.32
C PRO A 109 0.20 1.85 13.00
N VAL A 110 -0.77 1.18 12.38
CA VAL A 110 -0.65 -0.20 11.88
C VAL A 110 -0.73 -0.17 10.36
N GLU A 111 0.11 -0.95 9.72
CA GLU A 111 0.13 -1.17 8.27
C GLU A 111 0.04 -2.65 7.97
N HIS A 112 -0.86 -3.04 7.09
CA HIS A 112 -1.04 -4.42 6.64
C HIS A 112 -0.41 -4.61 5.27
N LYS A 113 0.46 -5.60 5.10
CA LYS A 113 1.07 -5.91 3.81
C LYS A 113 0.90 -7.37 3.43
N THR A 114 0.68 -7.58 2.14
CA THR A 114 0.72 -8.92 1.55
C THR A 114 1.93 -9.03 0.63
N THR A 115 2.63 -10.14 0.68
CA THR A 115 3.83 -10.37 -0.15
C THR A 115 3.81 -11.75 -0.77
N GLY A 116 4.33 -11.86 -1.99
CA GLY A 116 4.63 -13.14 -2.65
C GLY A 116 6.09 -13.58 -2.48
N GLN A 117 6.89 -12.88 -1.68
CA GLN A 117 8.30 -13.23 -1.46
C GLN A 117 8.42 -14.49 -0.61
N TYR A 118 9.38 -15.34 -0.95
CA TYR A 118 9.64 -16.59 -0.25
C TYR A 118 10.22 -16.39 1.16
N SER A 119 10.87 -15.25 1.43
CA SER A 119 11.47 -14.95 2.72
C SER A 119 10.87 -13.67 3.28
N LEU A 120 10.13 -13.80 4.38
CA LEU A 120 9.63 -12.65 5.13
C LEU A 120 10.77 -11.86 5.77
N GLU A 121 11.88 -12.52 6.16
CA GLU A 121 13.06 -11.85 6.70
C GLU A 121 13.62 -10.80 5.74
N LYS A 122 13.80 -11.17 4.45
CA LYS A 122 14.25 -10.22 3.42
C LYS A 122 13.25 -9.08 3.20
N TYR A 123 11.96 -9.34 3.40
CA TYR A 123 10.95 -8.30 3.33
C TYR A 123 11.10 -7.31 4.49
N ILE A 124 11.37 -7.83 5.70
CA ILE A 124 11.58 -7.02 6.90
C ILE A 124 12.76 -6.06 6.73
N ASP A 125 13.85 -6.49 6.10
CA ASP A 125 15.03 -5.64 5.85
C ASP A 125 14.66 -4.37 5.04
N HIS A 126 13.63 -4.46 4.18
CA HIS A 126 13.15 -3.30 3.41
C HIS A 126 12.29 -2.33 4.22
N LEU A 127 11.72 -2.75 5.35
CA LEU A 127 10.88 -1.88 6.19
C LEU A 127 11.66 -0.68 6.74
N ALA A 128 12.99 -0.83 6.88
CA ALA A 128 13.88 0.27 7.26
C ALA A 128 13.77 1.48 6.30
N TYR A 129 13.43 1.23 5.04
CA TYR A 129 13.39 2.23 3.98
C TYR A 129 11.97 2.55 3.49
N ASP A 130 10.94 2.01 4.14
CA ASP A 130 9.55 2.22 3.73
C ASP A 130 9.11 3.66 4.04
N ASP A 131 8.78 4.40 2.96
CA ASP A 131 8.31 5.78 3.07
C ASP A 131 6.91 5.88 3.68
N GLN A 132 6.03 4.90 3.42
CA GLN A 132 4.64 4.93 3.85
C GLN A 132 4.55 4.89 5.37
N ILE A 133 5.26 3.94 5.99
CA ILE A 133 5.24 3.82 7.45
C ILE A 133 5.92 5.01 8.12
N ALA A 134 6.99 5.54 7.54
CA ALA A 134 7.64 6.74 8.07
C ALA A 134 6.71 7.97 8.02
N ILE A 135 5.88 8.10 6.97
CA ILE A 135 4.84 9.11 6.87
C ILE A 135 3.78 8.91 7.95
N TYR A 136 3.34 7.68 8.17
CA TYR A 136 2.35 7.36 9.21
C TYR A 136 2.88 7.70 10.61
N MET A 137 4.13 7.36 10.90
CA MET A 137 4.77 7.73 12.17
C MET A 137 4.89 9.26 12.33
N LEU A 138 5.18 9.99 11.25
CA LEU A 138 5.22 11.47 11.26
C LEU A 138 3.84 12.08 11.57
N VAL A 139 2.77 11.59 10.93
CA VAL A 139 1.43 12.18 11.09
C VAL A 139 0.79 11.81 12.43
N THR A 140 1.09 10.64 12.98
CA THR A 140 0.63 10.20 14.30
C THR A 140 1.53 10.68 15.43
N GLN A 141 2.70 11.24 15.10
CA GLN A 141 3.76 11.61 16.07
C GLN A 141 4.22 10.43 16.93
N SER A 142 4.08 9.21 16.41
CA SER A 142 4.50 7.99 17.09
C SER A 142 5.92 7.60 16.67
N PRO A 143 6.84 7.33 17.61
CA PRO A 143 8.16 6.77 17.29
C PRO A 143 8.11 5.27 16.94
N ARG A 144 6.91 4.68 16.98
CA ARG A 144 6.68 3.25 16.75
C ARG A 144 5.56 3.07 15.72
N ALA A 145 5.64 1.97 14.98
CA ALA A 145 4.59 1.50 14.11
C ALA A 145 4.54 -0.04 14.15
N ILE A 146 3.39 -0.61 13.86
CA ILE A 146 3.21 -2.05 13.73
C ILE A 146 3.05 -2.38 12.25
N TYR A 147 3.83 -3.33 11.78
CA TYR A 147 3.69 -3.93 10.47
C TYR A 147 3.15 -5.33 10.59
N THR A 148 2.05 -5.65 9.92
CA THR A 148 1.65 -7.04 9.73
C THR A 148 1.95 -7.47 8.31
N ILE A 149 2.61 -8.60 8.16
CA ILE A 149 3.06 -9.12 6.88
C ILE A 149 2.42 -10.49 6.67
N MET A 150 1.61 -10.60 5.63
CA MET A 150 0.94 -11.81 5.22
C MET A 150 1.58 -12.35 3.95
N GLN A 151 2.17 -13.53 4.01
CA GLN A 151 2.72 -14.20 2.84
C GLN A 151 1.62 -14.82 1.99
N LYS A 152 1.62 -14.56 0.70
CA LYS A 152 0.73 -15.23 -0.26
C LYS A 152 1.30 -16.61 -0.60
N PRO A 153 0.51 -17.68 -0.48
CA PRO A 153 0.96 -19.01 -0.89
C PRO A 153 1.18 -19.08 -2.41
N THR A 154 2.17 -19.87 -2.82
CA THR A 154 2.42 -20.17 -4.23
C THR A 154 1.72 -21.44 -4.69
N ILE A 155 0.87 -22.02 -3.84
CA ILE A 155 0.09 -23.22 -4.10
C ILE A 155 -0.94 -22.92 -5.20
N ARG A 156 -0.95 -23.75 -6.25
CA ARG A 156 -1.92 -23.64 -7.34
C ARG A 156 -2.99 -24.69 -7.17
N GLN A 157 -4.21 -24.37 -7.59
CA GLN A 157 -5.30 -25.32 -7.64
C GLN A 157 -4.99 -26.42 -8.65
N GLY A 158 -5.18 -27.66 -8.25
CA GLY A 158 -5.02 -28.83 -9.10
C GLY A 158 -6.10 -28.92 -10.18
N LYS A 159 -5.80 -29.55 -11.33
CA LYS A 159 -6.68 -29.58 -12.49
C LYS A 159 -8.06 -30.22 -12.21
N ASN A 160 -8.12 -31.18 -11.28
CA ASN A 160 -9.35 -31.89 -10.89
C ASN A 160 -9.73 -31.61 -9.42
N GLU A 161 -9.12 -30.62 -8.80
CA GLU A 161 -9.34 -30.25 -7.41
C GLU A 161 -10.51 -29.26 -7.32
N SER A 162 -11.45 -29.54 -6.42
CA SER A 162 -12.51 -28.58 -6.12
C SER A 162 -11.92 -27.34 -5.41
N GLU A 163 -12.63 -26.22 -5.50
CA GLU A 163 -12.25 -24.99 -4.78
C GLU A 163 -12.15 -25.23 -3.27
N ALA A 164 -13.07 -26.01 -2.70
CA ALA A 164 -13.07 -26.32 -1.26
C ALA A 164 -11.82 -27.11 -0.84
N GLU A 165 -11.38 -28.09 -1.62
CA GLU A 165 -10.15 -28.85 -1.36
C GLU A 165 -8.92 -27.95 -1.50
N TYR A 166 -8.88 -27.12 -2.53
CA TYR A 166 -7.81 -26.13 -2.71
C TYR A 166 -7.71 -25.16 -1.52
N LEU A 167 -8.81 -24.54 -1.10
CA LEU A 167 -8.85 -23.61 0.02
C LEU A 167 -8.52 -24.30 1.35
N SER A 168 -8.88 -25.57 1.52
CA SER A 168 -8.47 -26.37 2.69
C SER A 168 -6.95 -26.55 2.74
N ARG A 169 -6.30 -26.80 1.60
CA ARG A 169 -4.82 -26.87 1.54
C ARG A 169 -4.17 -25.51 1.80
N ILE A 170 -4.78 -24.42 1.32
CA ILE A 170 -4.32 -23.06 1.63
C ILE A 170 -4.40 -22.80 3.14
N SER A 171 -5.52 -23.11 3.79
CA SER A 171 -5.66 -22.95 5.26
C SER A 171 -4.63 -23.78 6.02
N ALA A 172 -4.39 -25.03 5.60
CA ALA A 172 -3.41 -25.91 6.22
C ALA A 172 -1.94 -25.46 6.02
N TRP A 173 -1.68 -24.68 4.98
CA TRP A 173 -0.34 -24.14 4.71
C TRP A 173 0.02 -23.01 5.67
N TYR A 174 -0.96 -22.19 6.11
CA TYR A 174 -0.67 -21.08 7.01
C TYR A 174 -0.19 -21.55 8.38
N SER A 175 0.92 -20.99 8.80
CA SER A 175 1.57 -21.19 10.10
C SER A 175 2.13 -19.83 10.58
N PRO A 176 2.61 -19.71 11.82
CA PRO A 176 3.26 -18.48 12.30
C PRO A 176 4.45 -18.02 11.45
N GLU A 177 5.03 -18.89 10.65
CA GLU A 177 6.14 -18.54 9.73
C GLU A 177 5.68 -17.71 8.52
N HIS A 178 4.38 -17.77 8.19
CA HIS A 178 3.80 -17.09 7.04
C HIS A 178 3.07 -15.79 7.39
N VAL A 179 2.92 -15.53 8.69
CA VAL A 179 2.18 -14.37 9.22
C VAL A 179 2.99 -13.74 10.33
N MET A 180 3.42 -12.51 10.15
CA MET A 180 4.30 -11.84 11.10
C MET A 180 3.75 -10.48 11.52
N SER A 181 3.94 -10.13 12.79
CA SER A 181 3.80 -8.78 13.30
C SER A 181 5.17 -8.24 13.70
N VAL A 182 5.54 -7.08 13.16
CA VAL A 182 6.85 -6.48 13.37
C VAL A 182 6.70 -5.06 13.89
N ASN A 183 7.38 -4.75 15.00
CA ASN A 183 7.47 -3.39 15.50
C ASN A 183 8.60 -2.65 14.79
N VAL A 184 8.25 -1.54 14.13
CA VAL A 184 9.20 -0.61 13.53
C VAL A 184 9.38 0.57 14.47
N VAL A 185 10.63 0.95 14.73
CA VAL A 185 10.97 2.08 15.59
C VAL A 185 11.82 3.07 14.80
N ARG A 186 11.55 4.36 14.98
CA ARG A 186 12.33 5.45 14.42
C ARG A 186 12.67 6.47 15.51
N THR A 187 13.86 6.97 15.46
CA THR A 187 14.29 8.12 16.29
C THR A 187 13.64 9.42 15.80
N ALA A 188 13.54 10.40 16.65
CA ALA A 188 13.07 11.73 16.26
C ALA A 188 13.92 12.33 15.13
N GLY A 189 15.24 12.08 15.13
CA GLY A 189 16.15 12.54 14.07
C GLY A 189 15.85 11.89 12.71
N GLU A 190 15.56 10.58 12.67
CA GLU A 190 15.17 9.89 11.44
C GLU A 190 13.83 10.41 10.90
N LEU A 191 12.87 10.65 11.77
CA LEU A 191 11.57 11.20 11.38
C LEU A 191 11.70 12.63 10.86
N GLU A 192 12.52 13.49 11.50
CA GLU A 192 12.76 14.85 10.99
C GLU A 192 13.50 14.83 9.65
N ALA A 193 14.52 13.98 9.48
CA ALA A 193 15.19 13.80 8.19
C ALA A 193 14.20 13.35 7.09
N LYS A 194 13.27 12.45 7.42
CA LYS A 194 12.20 12.03 6.50
C LYS A 194 11.25 13.19 6.17
N ARG A 195 10.89 14.00 7.14
CA ARG A 195 10.07 15.19 6.93
C ARG A 195 10.74 16.17 5.95
N GLU A 196 12.03 16.44 6.13
CA GLU A 196 12.82 17.29 5.22
C GLU A 196 12.89 16.69 3.80
N GLU A 197 13.12 15.38 3.67
CA GLU A 197 13.10 14.66 2.39
C GLU A 197 11.76 14.85 1.66
N ILE A 198 10.64 14.70 2.36
CA ILE A 198 9.30 14.86 1.76
C ILE A 198 9.08 16.32 1.29
N ILE A 199 9.50 17.30 2.07
CA ILE A 199 9.41 18.72 1.69
C ILE A 199 10.25 18.99 0.44
N TYR A 200 11.45 18.42 0.38
CA TYR A 200 12.33 18.52 -0.79
C TYR A 200 11.68 17.88 -2.03
N LEU A 201 11.16 16.66 -1.90
CA LEU A 201 10.47 15.96 -2.99
C LEU A 201 9.24 16.72 -3.48
N ALA A 202 8.45 17.29 -2.58
CA ALA A 202 7.32 18.16 -2.94
C ALA A 202 7.76 19.34 -3.80
N LYS A 203 8.89 19.95 -3.47
CA LYS A 203 9.47 21.03 -4.26
C LYS A 203 9.94 20.53 -5.64
N GLN A 204 10.60 19.36 -5.69
CA GLN A 204 11.01 18.76 -6.96
C GLN A 204 9.79 18.47 -7.86
N ILE A 205 8.76 17.84 -7.34
CA ILE A 205 7.54 17.53 -8.09
C ILE A 205 6.91 18.81 -8.65
N ARG A 206 6.82 19.88 -7.86
CA ARG A 206 6.27 21.19 -8.29
C ARG A 206 7.07 21.85 -9.41
N GLN A 207 8.38 21.67 -9.40
CA GLN A 207 9.31 22.28 -10.35
C GLN A 207 9.57 21.42 -11.60
N THR A 208 9.19 20.14 -11.55
CA THR A 208 9.40 19.21 -12.66
C THR A 208 8.56 19.61 -13.87
N LYS A 209 9.23 19.93 -14.97
CA LYS A 209 8.60 20.22 -16.27
C LYS A 209 8.72 19.04 -17.24
N LEU A 210 9.73 18.22 -17.06
CA LEU A 210 9.97 17.01 -17.84
C LEU A 210 9.97 15.80 -16.93
N PHE A 211 8.97 14.94 -17.08
CA PHE A 211 8.83 13.70 -16.32
C PHE A 211 9.55 12.56 -17.05
N TRP A 212 10.77 12.26 -16.61
CA TRP A 212 11.59 11.23 -17.24
C TRP A 212 11.16 9.82 -16.87
N ARG A 213 11.47 8.88 -17.75
CA ARG A 213 11.27 7.45 -17.51
C ARG A 213 12.42 6.89 -16.67
N ASN A 214 12.10 5.89 -15.84
CA ASN A 214 13.12 5.11 -15.16
C ASN A 214 13.13 3.67 -15.71
N PRO A 215 13.95 3.37 -16.74
CA PRO A 215 13.94 2.06 -17.39
C PRO A 215 14.29 0.91 -16.45
N ASN A 216 15.07 1.16 -15.39
CA ASN A 216 15.42 0.13 -14.40
C ASN A 216 14.21 -0.41 -13.62
N THR A 217 13.13 0.36 -13.52
CA THR A 217 11.90 -0.10 -12.89
C THR A 217 10.92 -0.75 -13.86
N CYS A 218 10.98 -0.41 -15.15
CA CYS A 218 10.04 -0.91 -16.16
C CYS A 218 10.15 -2.42 -16.36
N ALA A 219 11.37 -2.96 -16.34
CA ALA A 219 11.65 -4.39 -16.54
C ALA A 219 11.28 -5.26 -15.32
N ILE A 220 11.25 -4.66 -14.12
CA ILE A 220 11.08 -5.39 -12.86
C ILE A 220 9.61 -5.37 -12.41
N THR A 221 8.89 -4.30 -12.71
CA THR A 221 7.56 -4.04 -12.17
C THR A 221 6.51 -4.02 -13.24
N SER A 222 6.07 -5.02 -13.89
CA SER A 222 4.91 -4.98 -14.82
C SER A 222 4.13 -3.66 -14.77
N CYS A 223 4.75 -2.59 -15.28
CA CYS A 223 4.23 -1.23 -15.11
C CYS A 223 2.84 -1.13 -15.79
N PRO A 224 1.79 -0.75 -15.07
CA PRO A 224 0.43 -0.72 -15.63
C PRO A 224 0.27 0.33 -16.74
N TYR A 225 1.24 1.23 -16.94
CA TYR A 225 1.24 2.25 -17.99
C TYR A 225 2.21 1.94 -19.14
N ALA A 226 2.80 0.74 -19.21
CA ALA A 226 3.82 0.41 -20.19
C ALA A 226 3.34 0.60 -21.64
N SER A 227 2.10 0.21 -21.94
CA SER A 227 1.51 0.28 -23.28
C SER A 227 1.36 1.72 -23.82
N ILE A 228 1.15 2.70 -22.95
CA ILE A 228 0.96 4.11 -23.35
C ILE A 228 2.16 5.00 -23.05
N CYS A 229 3.14 4.50 -22.27
CA CYS A 229 4.22 5.33 -21.72
C CYS A 229 5.05 6.08 -22.78
N LEU A 230 5.25 5.50 -23.96
CA LEU A 230 6.05 6.09 -25.04
C LEU A 230 5.26 7.08 -25.89
N ASN A 231 3.99 6.80 -26.14
CA ASN A 231 3.18 7.44 -27.17
C ASN A 231 1.97 8.20 -26.59
N TYR A 232 1.93 8.42 -25.27
CA TYR A 232 0.80 9.12 -24.66
C TYR A 232 0.77 10.58 -25.11
N GLU A 233 -0.39 10.98 -25.62
CA GLU A 233 -0.80 12.36 -25.88
C GLU A 233 -2.09 12.65 -25.11
N PRO A 234 -2.26 13.87 -24.54
CA PRO A 234 -3.40 14.18 -23.65
C PRO A 234 -4.78 13.96 -24.25
N ASP A 235 -4.91 14.16 -25.57
CA ASP A 235 -6.20 14.10 -26.30
C ASP A 235 -6.43 12.77 -27.03
N MET A 236 -5.50 11.79 -26.88
CA MET A 236 -5.65 10.50 -27.54
C MET A 236 -6.75 9.66 -26.89
N GLN A 237 -7.48 8.89 -27.70
CA GLN A 237 -8.40 7.90 -27.20
C GLN A 237 -7.63 6.73 -26.59
N LEU A 238 -7.82 6.50 -25.31
CA LEU A 238 -7.13 5.44 -24.55
C LEU A 238 -8.02 4.19 -24.45
N VAL A 239 -7.46 3.05 -24.84
CA VAL A 239 -8.08 1.74 -24.61
C VAL A 239 -7.45 1.14 -23.36
N GLY A 240 -8.26 0.64 -22.42
CA GLY A 240 -7.79 0.05 -21.16
C GLY A 240 -7.42 1.05 -20.07
N TYR A 241 -7.75 2.34 -20.25
CA TYR A 241 -7.55 3.38 -19.25
C TYR A 241 -8.77 4.30 -19.16
N GLU A 242 -8.96 4.84 -17.97
CA GLU A 242 -9.97 5.87 -17.72
C GLU A 242 -9.38 7.00 -16.88
N LYS A 243 -10.04 8.16 -16.90
CA LYS A 243 -9.66 9.28 -16.03
C LYS A 243 -10.30 9.09 -14.66
N LYS A 244 -9.52 9.28 -13.60
CA LYS A 244 -10.02 9.36 -12.24
C LYS A 244 -10.98 10.56 -12.12
N ALA A 245 -12.04 10.40 -11.34
CA ALA A 245 -12.98 11.49 -11.06
C ALA A 245 -12.29 12.62 -10.27
N ARG A 246 -11.34 12.26 -9.41
CA ARG A 246 -10.46 13.18 -8.69
C ARG A 246 -9.13 12.48 -8.37
N ARG A 247 -8.08 13.25 -8.11
CA ARG A 247 -6.68 12.74 -7.92
C ARG A 247 -6.59 11.78 -6.78
N ASN A 248 -7.08 11.59 -5.83
CA ASN A 248 -7.03 10.61 -4.74
C ASN A 248 -8.47 10.26 -4.40
N GLU A 249 -9.15 9.63 -5.37
CA GLU A 249 -10.58 9.31 -5.27
C GLU A 249 -10.90 8.33 -4.14
N GLU A 250 -9.87 7.60 -3.66
CA GLU A 250 -9.97 6.69 -2.54
C GLU A 250 -10.08 7.37 -1.16
N LEU A 251 -9.79 8.69 -1.08
CA LEU A 251 -9.88 9.46 0.17
C LEU A 251 -11.11 10.36 0.16
N THR A 252 -11.78 10.45 1.30
CA THR A 252 -12.99 11.28 1.47
C THR A 252 -12.69 12.72 1.90
N ILE A 253 -11.53 12.96 2.52
CA ILE A 253 -11.06 14.25 3.05
C ILE A 253 -10.24 15.08 2.06
#